data_03ccf388ccc9226a962611a91c389675
#
_entry.id   03ccf388ccc9226a962611a91c389675
#
_cell.length_a   1.000
_cell.length_b   1.000
_cell.length_c   1.000
_cell.angle_alpha   90.00
_cell.angle_beta   90.00
_cell.angle_gamma   90.00
#
_symmetry.space_group_name_H-M   'P 1'
#
loop_
_entity.id
_entity.type
_entity.pdbx_description
1 polymer ?
#
loop_
_entity_poly.entity_id
_entity_poly.type
_entity_poly.pdbx_seq_one_letter_code
_entity_poly.pdbx_strand_id
1 'polypeptide(L)'
;MKRESAPQEYTCRNCPERHYHVIPASQKSKGLMMQFGESYCTLPKRARHLKGHDMSRRAPEWCQKRKVTNELRIYYYRNPETYMLDNVLHQDMVFTPLPTASRYAVEYEGTTKLTPRKFWLNLTTQKDAELLGRSVKVKSVVEIDDGLAPCFFFKTEEGYTRCRSFDAECARTNRMEGWDE
;
A
#
# COMPACT_ATOMS: atom_id res chain seq x y z
N MET A 1 1.67 10.03 -31.83
CA MET A 1 1.31 9.20 -30.67
C MET A 1 0.64 10.10 -29.63
N LYS A 2 -0.66 9.95 -29.39
CA LYS A 2 -1.34 10.64 -28.28
C LYS A 2 -0.84 10.01 -27.00
N ARG A 3 -0.18 10.80 -26.13
CA ARG A 3 0.12 10.37 -24.76
C ARG A 3 -1.22 10.07 -24.09
N GLU A 4 -1.46 8.82 -23.73
CA GLU A 4 -2.56 8.48 -22.83
C GLU A 4 -2.38 9.29 -21.55
N SER A 5 -3.39 10.09 -21.23
CA SER A 5 -3.42 10.82 -19.97
C SER A 5 -3.44 9.80 -18.84
N ALA A 6 -2.58 10.01 -17.84
CA ALA A 6 -2.56 9.19 -16.63
C ALA A 6 -3.99 9.01 -16.08
N PRO A 7 -4.37 7.82 -15.62
CA PRO A 7 -5.71 7.58 -15.10
C PRO A 7 -6.00 8.57 -13.97
N GLN A 8 -7.08 9.32 -14.14
CA GLN A 8 -7.49 10.34 -13.18
C GLN A 8 -7.86 9.66 -11.86
N GLU A 9 -7.13 9.96 -10.81
CA GLU A 9 -7.46 9.47 -9.48
C GLU A 9 -8.79 10.07 -9.02
N TYR A 10 -9.79 9.22 -8.86
CA TYR A 10 -11.05 9.62 -8.31
C TYR A 10 -10.94 9.78 -6.79
N THR A 11 -11.02 11.00 -6.32
CA THR A 11 -11.22 11.30 -4.90
C THR A 11 -12.70 11.55 -4.65
N CYS A 12 -13.19 11.28 -3.45
CA CYS A 12 -14.57 11.63 -3.10
C CYS A 12 -14.83 13.14 -3.19
N ARG A 13 -13.81 13.97 -3.08
CA ARG A 13 -13.94 15.44 -3.21
C ARG A 13 -14.47 15.86 -4.58
N ASN A 14 -14.01 15.20 -5.65
CA ASN A 14 -14.35 15.54 -7.05
C ASN A 14 -15.32 14.53 -7.67
N CYS A 15 -15.93 13.66 -6.88
CA CYS A 15 -16.85 12.65 -7.38
C CYS A 15 -18.22 13.25 -7.63
N PRO A 16 -18.83 13.03 -8.82
CA PRO A 16 -20.19 13.52 -9.11
C PRO A 16 -21.27 12.88 -8.22
N GLU A 17 -21.00 11.71 -7.65
CA GLU A 17 -21.92 11.01 -6.75
C GLU A 17 -21.83 11.51 -5.30
N ARG A 18 -21.04 12.54 -5.06
CA ARG A 18 -20.96 13.20 -3.76
C ARG A 18 -22.05 14.24 -3.65
N HIS A 19 -22.88 14.11 -2.64
CA HIS A 19 -23.87 15.10 -2.25
C HIS A 19 -23.43 15.74 -0.93
N TYR A 20 -23.62 17.05 -0.85
CA TYR A 20 -23.35 17.81 0.36
C TYR A 20 -24.66 18.30 0.95
N HIS A 21 -24.93 17.93 2.18
CA HIS A 21 -26.11 18.36 2.91
C HIS A 21 -25.72 19.37 4.01
N VAL A 22 -26.28 20.56 3.95
CA VAL A 22 -26.08 21.58 4.98
C VAL A 22 -27.03 21.29 6.12
N ILE A 23 -26.51 21.13 7.33
CA ILE A 23 -27.32 20.93 8.53
C ILE A 23 -28.05 22.23 8.85
N PRO A 24 -29.41 22.24 8.96
CA PRO A 24 -30.17 23.43 9.28
C PRO A 24 -29.74 24.06 10.61
N ALA A 25 -29.82 25.39 10.69
CA ALA A 25 -29.40 26.13 11.89
C ALA A 25 -30.17 25.71 13.16
N SER A 26 -31.39 25.21 13.03
CA SER A 26 -32.21 24.68 14.13
C SER A 26 -31.65 23.44 14.81
N GLN A 27 -30.76 22.70 14.11
CA GLN A 27 -30.10 21.48 14.64
C GLN A 27 -28.66 21.75 15.11
N LYS A 28 -28.21 23.00 15.03
CA LYS A 28 -26.88 23.39 15.48
C LYS A 28 -26.88 23.66 16.97
N SER A 29 -25.85 23.22 17.68
CA SER A 29 -25.62 23.63 19.06
C SER A 29 -25.48 25.16 19.13
N LYS A 30 -26.25 25.81 20.01
CA LYS A 30 -26.22 27.25 20.23
C LYS A 30 -24.78 27.71 20.48
N GLY A 31 -24.25 28.61 19.63
CA GLY A 31 -22.97 29.24 19.82
C GLY A 31 -21.91 29.06 18.75
N LEU A 32 -22.07 28.19 17.77
CA LEU A 32 -21.10 28.01 16.68
C LEU A 32 -21.58 28.67 15.39
N MET A 33 -20.87 29.68 14.93
CA MET A 33 -21.16 30.44 13.69
C MET A 33 -20.78 29.65 12.41
N MET A 34 -20.16 28.48 12.52
CA MET A 34 -19.73 27.70 11.35
C MET A 34 -20.90 26.93 10.74
N GLN A 35 -21.02 26.98 9.43
CA GLN A 35 -21.93 26.11 8.68
C GLN A 35 -21.39 24.69 8.71
N PHE A 36 -22.05 23.82 9.44
CA PHE A 36 -21.78 22.38 9.40
C PHE A 36 -22.53 21.75 8.27
N GLY A 37 -21.84 20.88 7.52
CA GLY A 37 -22.48 20.07 6.50
C GLY A 37 -21.87 18.70 6.47
N GLU A 38 -22.65 17.75 5.99
CA GLU A 38 -22.24 16.36 5.86
C GLU A 38 -22.19 15.98 4.37
N SER A 39 -21.20 15.19 4.02
CA SER A 39 -21.07 14.68 2.66
C SER A 39 -21.49 13.22 2.60
N TYR A 40 -22.27 12.87 1.59
CA TYR A 40 -22.77 11.53 1.35
C TYR A 40 -22.41 11.07 -0.06
N CYS A 41 -22.17 9.79 -0.22
CA CYS A 41 -22.07 9.13 -1.51
C CYS A 41 -23.37 8.39 -1.81
N THR A 42 -23.95 8.64 -2.98
CA THR A 42 -25.21 8.01 -3.41
C THR A 42 -25.01 6.78 -4.31
N LEU A 43 -23.76 6.46 -4.65
CA LEU A 43 -23.44 5.31 -5.50
C LEU A 43 -23.86 3.95 -4.92
N PRO A 44 -23.76 3.67 -3.60
CA PRO A 44 -24.30 2.46 -3.00
C PRO A 44 -25.83 2.50 -2.96
N LYS A 45 -26.49 1.32 -2.94
CA LYS A 45 -27.96 1.20 -2.79
C LYS A 45 -28.52 2.00 -1.60
N ARG A 46 -27.72 2.23 -0.57
CA ARG A 46 -28.00 3.14 0.54
C ARG A 46 -26.91 4.19 0.61
N ALA A 47 -27.30 5.45 0.65
CA ALA A 47 -26.35 6.56 0.78
C ALA A 47 -25.42 6.33 1.99
N ARG A 48 -24.12 6.58 1.78
CA ARG A 48 -23.11 6.42 2.83
C ARG A 48 -22.49 7.76 3.17
N HIS A 49 -22.41 8.05 4.45
CA HIS A 49 -21.73 9.22 4.99
C HIS A 49 -20.22 9.15 4.68
N LEU A 50 -19.65 10.24 4.15
CA LEU A 50 -18.23 10.40 3.85
C LEU A 50 -17.54 11.10 5.02
N LYS A 51 -16.62 10.43 5.66
CA LYS A 51 -15.81 11.02 6.73
C LYS A 51 -14.74 11.95 6.14
N GLY A 52 -14.20 12.86 6.97
CA GLY A 52 -13.21 13.84 6.52
C GLY A 52 -12.01 13.23 5.81
N HIS A 53 -11.53 12.05 6.24
CA HIS A 53 -10.43 11.34 5.58
C HIS A 53 -10.80 10.74 4.22
N ASP A 54 -12.08 10.41 3.96
CA ASP A 54 -12.53 9.92 2.65
C ASP A 54 -12.47 11.02 1.58
N MET A 55 -12.49 12.28 2.03
CA MET A 55 -12.51 13.44 1.15
C MET A 55 -11.13 13.87 0.65
N SER A 56 -10.08 13.58 1.41
CA SER A 56 -8.71 14.03 1.16
C SER A 56 -7.83 12.97 0.50
N ARG A 57 -8.33 11.75 0.34
CA ARG A 57 -7.58 10.57 -0.10
C ARG A 57 -8.29 9.87 -1.25
N ARG A 58 -7.69 8.80 -1.76
CA ARG A 58 -8.35 7.90 -2.73
C ARG A 58 -9.75 7.51 -2.23
N ALA A 59 -10.63 7.24 -3.18
CA ALA A 59 -11.98 6.79 -2.88
C ALA A 59 -11.95 5.61 -1.87
N PRO A 60 -12.90 5.53 -0.92
CA PRO A 60 -12.96 4.48 0.09
C PRO A 60 -12.97 3.07 -0.52
N GLU A 61 -12.54 2.06 0.24
CA GLU A 61 -12.47 0.68 -0.23
C GLU A 61 -13.82 0.13 -0.75
N TRP A 62 -14.91 0.60 -0.21
CA TRP A 62 -16.28 0.21 -0.63
C TRP A 62 -16.76 0.91 -1.90
N CYS A 63 -16.01 1.89 -2.45
CA CYS A 63 -16.40 2.64 -3.62
C CYS A 63 -16.34 1.77 -4.89
N GLN A 64 -17.47 1.65 -5.60
CA GLN A 64 -17.56 0.86 -6.83
C GLN A 64 -16.78 1.46 -8.01
N LYS A 65 -16.52 2.78 -7.99
CA LYS A 65 -15.72 3.48 -9.01
C LYS A 65 -14.20 3.38 -8.75
N ARG A 66 -13.81 2.87 -7.59
CA ARG A 66 -12.41 2.68 -7.27
C ARG A 66 -11.82 1.57 -8.13
N LYS A 67 -11.03 1.93 -9.12
CA LYS A 67 -10.14 0.97 -9.78
C LYS A 67 -8.98 0.69 -8.83
N VAL A 68 -9.07 -0.42 -8.12
CA VAL A 68 -8.05 -0.77 -7.12
C VAL A 68 -7.07 -1.72 -7.77
N THR A 69 -6.16 -1.19 -8.52
CA THR A 69 -4.86 -1.82 -8.68
C THR A 69 -3.87 -1.00 -7.87
N ASN A 70 -3.34 -1.60 -6.82
CA ASN A 70 -2.24 -1.07 -6.05
C ASN A 70 -0.94 -1.52 -6.69
N GLU A 71 0.10 -0.73 -6.57
CA GLU A 71 1.43 -1.14 -7.02
C GLU A 71 1.97 -2.21 -6.07
N LEU A 72 2.56 -3.23 -6.62
CA LEU A 72 3.22 -4.30 -5.92
C LEU A 72 4.66 -4.39 -6.39
N ARG A 73 5.61 -4.23 -5.47
CA ARG A 73 7.01 -4.50 -5.75
C ARG A 73 7.55 -5.48 -4.74
N ILE A 74 8.44 -6.35 -5.22
CA ILE A 74 9.19 -7.27 -4.37
C ILE A 74 10.65 -6.97 -4.58
N TYR A 75 11.34 -6.73 -3.48
CA TYR A 75 12.77 -6.47 -3.46
C TYR A 75 13.47 -7.68 -2.90
N TYR A 76 14.59 -8.02 -3.51
CA TYR A 76 15.50 -9.05 -3.04
C TYR A 76 16.94 -8.55 -3.09
N TYR A 77 17.89 -9.29 -2.53
CA TYR A 77 19.29 -8.89 -2.57
C TYR A 77 19.74 -8.66 -4.00
N ARG A 78 20.46 -7.58 -4.24
CA ARG A 78 20.89 -7.19 -5.59
C ARG A 78 21.81 -8.23 -6.26
N ASN A 79 22.59 -8.99 -5.45
CA ASN A 79 23.44 -10.07 -5.94
C ASN A 79 23.67 -11.14 -4.86
N PRO A 80 24.14 -12.36 -5.24
CA PRO A 80 24.43 -13.44 -4.30
C PRO A 80 25.47 -13.09 -3.24
N GLU A 81 26.46 -12.29 -3.57
CA GLU A 81 27.53 -11.89 -2.63
C GLU A 81 26.94 -11.08 -1.47
N THR A 82 26.06 -10.13 -1.78
CA THR A 82 25.38 -9.32 -0.76
C THR A 82 24.49 -10.19 0.14
N TYR A 83 23.83 -11.19 -0.42
CA TYR A 83 23.04 -12.16 0.34
C TYR A 83 23.94 -12.99 1.27
N MET A 84 25.06 -13.53 0.77
CA MET A 84 25.99 -14.32 1.56
C MET A 84 26.61 -13.49 2.68
N LEU A 85 27.05 -12.27 2.37
CA LEU A 85 27.61 -11.34 3.34
C LEU A 85 26.61 -11.04 4.47
N ASP A 86 25.35 -10.78 4.11
CA ASP A 86 24.30 -10.52 5.09
C ASP A 86 24.07 -11.72 6.01
N ASN A 87 24.08 -12.93 5.46
CA ASN A 87 23.96 -14.17 6.24
C ASN A 87 25.12 -14.34 7.23
N VAL A 88 26.35 -14.11 6.79
CA VAL A 88 27.54 -14.23 7.66
C VAL A 88 27.50 -13.17 8.78
N LEU A 89 27.18 -11.91 8.44
CA LEU A 89 27.13 -10.83 9.43
C LEU A 89 26.05 -11.02 10.49
N HIS A 90 25.00 -11.76 10.18
CA HIS A 90 23.84 -11.92 11.06
C HIS A 90 23.67 -13.35 11.59
N GLN A 91 24.64 -14.23 11.35
CA GLN A 91 24.58 -15.64 11.73
C GLN A 91 24.33 -15.87 13.22
N ASP A 92 24.91 -15.04 14.07
CA ASP A 92 24.82 -15.17 15.53
C ASP A 92 23.81 -14.21 16.16
N MET A 93 23.01 -13.51 15.36
CA MET A 93 22.04 -12.57 15.90
C MET A 93 20.77 -13.27 16.37
N VAL A 94 20.34 -12.98 17.58
CA VAL A 94 19.09 -13.50 18.17
C VAL A 94 17.85 -12.89 17.53
N PHE A 95 18.00 -11.76 16.85
CA PHE A 95 16.89 -11.07 16.17
C PHE A 95 17.17 -10.92 14.67
N THR A 96 16.14 -10.97 13.86
CA THR A 96 16.26 -10.72 12.43
C THR A 96 16.49 -9.23 12.18
N PRO A 97 17.63 -8.82 11.63
CA PRO A 97 17.91 -7.43 11.35
C PRO A 97 16.99 -6.88 10.28
N LEU A 98 16.68 -5.59 10.36
CA LEU A 98 15.89 -4.91 9.33
C LEU A 98 16.69 -4.82 8.02
N PRO A 99 16.01 -4.93 6.86
CA PRO A 99 16.66 -4.89 5.56
C PRO A 99 17.28 -3.53 5.29
N THR A 100 18.54 -3.54 4.83
CA THR A 100 19.28 -2.34 4.42
C THR A 100 19.10 -2.13 2.92
N ALA A 101 18.40 -1.07 2.51
CA ALA A 101 17.95 -0.84 1.15
C ALA A 101 19.06 -0.86 0.09
N SER A 102 20.27 -0.41 0.41
CA SER A 102 21.43 -0.44 -0.51
C SER A 102 21.85 -1.85 -0.94
N ARG A 103 21.41 -2.88 -0.23
CA ARG A 103 21.68 -4.29 -0.56
C ARG A 103 20.60 -4.94 -1.42
N TYR A 104 19.49 -4.23 -1.64
CA TYR A 104 18.32 -4.73 -2.32
C TYR A 104 18.17 -4.11 -3.70
N ALA A 105 17.54 -4.84 -4.60
CA ALA A 105 17.08 -4.36 -5.90
C ALA A 105 15.67 -4.87 -6.15
N VAL A 106 14.99 -4.31 -7.14
CA VAL A 106 13.65 -4.75 -7.54
C VAL A 106 13.76 -6.10 -8.25
N GLU A 107 13.18 -7.15 -7.66
CA GLU A 107 13.06 -8.46 -8.28
C GLU A 107 11.76 -8.57 -9.10
N TYR A 108 10.71 -7.87 -8.67
CA TYR A 108 9.42 -7.91 -9.35
C TYR A 108 8.67 -6.59 -9.20
N GLU A 109 8.06 -6.17 -10.31
CA GLU A 109 7.06 -5.09 -10.34
C GLU A 109 5.76 -5.59 -10.97
N GLY A 110 4.65 -5.18 -10.39
CA GLY A 110 3.33 -5.53 -10.88
C GLY A 110 2.23 -4.80 -10.13
N THR A 111 1.04 -5.34 -10.23
CA THR A 111 -0.12 -4.76 -9.56
C THR A 111 -0.85 -5.81 -8.72
N THR A 112 -1.51 -5.37 -7.65
CA THR A 112 -2.33 -6.22 -6.81
C THR A 112 -3.66 -5.54 -6.46
N LYS A 113 -4.69 -6.34 -6.19
CA LYS A 113 -5.96 -5.85 -5.64
C LYS A 113 -5.93 -5.72 -4.11
N LEU A 114 -4.86 -6.19 -3.49
CA LEU A 114 -4.70 -6.13 -2.05
C LEU A 114 -4.33 -4.71 -1.61
N THR A 115 -4.96 -4.24 -0.55
CA THR A 115 -4.45 -3.09 0.20
C THR A 115 -3.41 -3.57 1.22
N PRO A 116 -2.50 -2.69 1.70
CA PRO A 116 -1.55 -3.06 2.75
C PRO A 116 -2.21 -3.72 3.96
N ARG A 117 -3.37 -3.19 4.38
CA ARG A 117 -4.14 -3.73 5.50
C ARG A 117 -4.69 -5.12 5.20
N LYS A 118 -5.27 -5.34 4.02
CA LYS A 118 -5.80 -6.66 3.63
C LYS A 118 -4.68 -7.68 3.52
N PHE A 119 -3.55 -7.31 2.92
CA PHE A 119 -2.38 -8.18 2.88
C PHE A 119 -1.99 -8.63 4.28
N TRP A 120 -1.77 -7.69 5.20
CA TRP A 120 -1.38 -7.99 6.57
C TRP A 120 -2.37 -8.90 7.31
N LEU A 121 -3.66 -8.64 7.20
CA LEU A 121 -4.69 -9.44 7.89
C LEU A 121 -4.80 -10.86 7.32
N ASN A 122 -4.61 -11.03 6.02
CA ASN A 122 -4.76 -12.33 5.37
C ASN A 122 -3.51 -13.22 5.51
N LEU A 123 -2.36 -12.67 5.84
CA LEU A 123 -1.14 -13.44 6.10
C LEU A 123 -1.28 -14.48 7.23
N THR A 124 -2.25 -14.32 8.12
CA THR A 124 -2.54 -15.28 9.19
C THR A 124 -3.31 -16.51 8.69
N THR A 125 -3.98 -16.42 7.55
CA THR A 125 -4.90 -17.45 7.04
C THR A 125 -4.51 -17.99 5.67
N GLN A 126 -3.72 -17.28 4.90
CA GLN A 126 -3.35 -17.62 3.53
C GLN A 126 -1.85 -17.50 3.30
N LYS A 127 -1.31 -18.34 2.41
CA LYS A 127 0.08 -18.23 2.00
C LYS A 127 0.27 -17.02 1.07
N ASP A 128 1.46 -16.44 1.11
CA ASP A 128 1.83 -15.32 0.24
C ASP A 128 1.68 -15.62 -1.26
N ALA A 129 1.97 -16.85 -1.68
CA ALA A 129 1.78 -17.28 -3.05
C ALA A 129 0.31 -17.15 -3.53
N GLU A 130 -0.65 -17.44 -2.65
CA GLU A 130 -2.08 -17.29 -2.94
C GLU A 130 -2.49 -15.82 -2.95
N LEU A 131 -1.94 -15.04 -2.01
CA LEU A 131 -2.27 -13.62 -1.87
C LEU A 131 -1.70 -12.77 -2.99
N LEU A 132 -0.46 -13.04 -3.40
CA LEU A 132 0.28 -12.23 -4.36
C LEU A 132 0.33 -12.86 -5.77
N GLY A 133 -0.20 -14.08 -5.92
CA GLY A 133 -0.11 -14.85 -7.16
C GLY A 133 1.31 -15.36 -7.47
N ARG A 134 2.22 -15.29 -6.49
CA ARG A 134 3.61 -15.74 -6.61
C ARG A 134 4.25 -16.01 -5.27
N SER A 135 5.18 -16.93 -5.25
CA SER A 135 6.01 -17.18 -4.07
C SER A 135 6.99 -16.04 -3.83
N VAL A 136 7.19 -15.69 -2.59
CA VAL A 136 8.16 -14.69 -2.14
C VAL A 136 9.27 -15.38 -1.38
N LYS A 137 10.53 -15.08 -1.67
CA LYS A 137 11.68 -15.65 -0.98
C LYS A 137 11.77 -15.09 0.44
N VAL A 138 12.29 -15.89 1.37
CA VAL A 138 12.67 -15.40 2.70
C VAL A 138 13.69 -14.27 2.54
N LYS A 139 13.67 -13.29 3.43
CA LYS A 139 14.45 -12.05 3.38
C LYS A 139 14.09 -11.09 2.23
N SER A 140 13.00 -11.32 1.51
CA SER A 140 12.47 -10.31 0.58
C SER A 140 11.72 -9.20 1.31
N VAL A 141 11.65 -8.03 0.69
CA VAL A 141 10.78 -6.93 1.10
C VAL A 141 9.64 -6.80 0.09
N VAL A 142 8.41 -6.87 0.56
CA VAL A 142 7.20 -6.66 -0.25
C VAL A 142 6.71 -5.23 0.00
N GLU A 143 6.63 -4.44 -1.07
CA GLU A 143 6.00 -3.12 -1.06
C GLU A 143 4.60 -3.23 -1.66
N ILE A 144 3.62 -2.69 -0.95
CA ILE A 144 2.28 -2.45 -1.48
C ILE A 144 2.01 -0.97 -1.35
N ASP A 145 1.87 -0.28 -2.49
CA ASP A 145 1.54 1.13 -2.55
C ASP A 145 0.10 1.29 -3.05
N ASP A 146 -0.77 1.75 -2.17
CA ASP A 146 -2.15 2.08 -2.47
C ASP A 146 -2.32 3.55 -2.88
N GLY A 147 -1.20 4.27 -3.09
CA GLY A 147 -1.11 5.67 -3.48
C GLY A 147 -1.34 6.65 -2.32
N LEU A 148 -1.41 6.17 -1.09
CA LEU A 148 -1.45 6.99 0.11
C LEU A 148 -0.06 7.09 0.74
N ALA A 149 0.51 5.94 1.01
CA ALA A 149 1.88 5.77 1.45
C ALA A 149 2.27 4.30 1.21
N PRO A 150 3.45 4.04 0.67
CA PRO A 150 3.91 2.67 0.50
C PRO A 150 4.05 2.00 1.87
N CYS A 151 3.65 0.73 1.93
CA CYS A 151 3.84 -0.11 3.09
C CYS A 151 4.78 -1.24 2.75
N PHE A 152 5.77 -1.46 3.60
CA PHE A 152 6.80 -2.47 3.41
C PHE A 152 6.65 -3.60 4.42
N PHE A 153 6.79 -4.84 3.94
CA PHE A 153 6.68 -6.06 4.71
C PHE A 153 7.92 -6.91 4.43
N PHE A 154 8.71 -7.15 5.46
CA PHE A 154 9.91 -7.99 5.38
C PHE A 154 9.54 -9.43 5.68
N LYS A 155 9.87 -10.35 4.77
CA LYS A 155 9.63 -11.78 4.93
C LYS A 155 10.74 -12.43 5.72
N THR A 156 10.40 -12.96 6.89
CA THR A 156 11.24 -13.82 7.72
C THR A 156 10.86 -15.29 7.52
N GLU A 157 11.57 -16.19 8.15
CA GLU A 157 11.21 -17.62 8.17
C GLU A 157 9.89 -17.87 8.91
N GLU A 158 9.61 -17.06 9.94
CA GLU A 158 8.41 -17.16 10.76
C GLU A 158 7.18 -16.48 10.13
N GLY A 159 7.37 -15.64 9.11
CA GLY A 159 6.29 -14.90 8.46
C GLY A 159 6.72 -13.53 7.97
N TYR A 160 5.91 -12.49 8.25
CA TYR A 160 6.16 -11.13 7.80
C TYR A 160 6.22 -10.15 8.96
N THR A 161 7.17 -9.22 8.87
CA THR A 161 7.30 -8.09 9.81
C THR A 161 7.15 -6.77 9.05
N ARG A 162 6.45 -5.79 9.64
CA ARG A 162 6.37 -4.45 9.03
C ARG A 162 7.72 -3.75 9.11
N CYS A 163 8.22 -3.30 7.97
CA CYS A 163 9.44 -2.54 7.85
C CYS A 163 9.10 -1.06 7.60
N ARG A 164 9.30 -0.19 8.61
CA ARG A 164 8.91 1.22 8.53
C ARG A 164 9.98 2.13 7.92
N SER A 165 11.22 1.68 7.90
CA SER A 165 12.39 2.48 7.53
C SER A 165 13.10 1.99 6.27
N PHE A 166 12.41 1.23 5.40
CA PHE A 166 13.00 0.76 4.15
C PHE A 166 13.03 1.90 3.12
N ASP A 167 14.22 2.26 2.65
CA ASP A 167 14.42 3.26 1.61
C ASP A 167 14.24 2.62 0.22
N ALA A 168 12.99 2.62 -0.25
CA ALA A 168 12.64 2.04 -1.55
C ALA A 168 13.27 2.80 -2.72
N GLU A 169 13.53 4.09 -2.62
CA GLU A 169 14.17 4.86 -3.68
C GLU A 169 15.61 4.38 -3.88
N CYS A 170 16.36 4.20 -2.80
CA CYS A 170 17.68 3.60 -2.86
C CYS A 170 17.64 2.20 -3.48
N ALA A 171 16.73 1.34 -3.07
CA ALA A 171 16.64 -0.02 -3.60
C ALA A 171 16.24 -0.06 -5.09
N ARG A 172 15.42 0.88 -5.58
CA ARG A 172 15.02 1.00 -7.00
C ARG A 172 16.15 1.45 -7.91
N THR A 173 17.16 2.14 -7.39
CA THR A 173 18.34 2.54 -8.19
C THR A 173 19.33 1.40 -8.42
N ASN A 174 19.24 0.34 -7.62
CA ASN A 174 20.10 -0.82 -7.74
C ASN A 174 19.58 -1.76 -8.83
N ARG A 175 20.49 -2.52 -9.45
CA ARG A 175 20.18 -3.57 -10.42
C ARG A 175 20.41 -4.94 -9.81
N MET A 176 19.60 -5.90 -10.24
CA MET A 176 19.84 -7.33 -9.95
C MET A 176 21.00 -7.81 -10.81
N GLU A 177 21.98 -8.49 -10.22
CA GLU A 177 23.18 -8.98 -10.89
C GLU A 177 23.54 -10.38 -10.35
N GLY A 178 24.01 -11.27 -11.22
CA GLY A 178 24.58 -12.56 -10.83
C GLY A 178 23.63 -13.57 -10.18
N TRP A 179 22.31 -13.36 -10.29
CA TRP A 179 21.29 -14.36 -9.97
C TRP A 179 20.95 -15.13 -11.24
N ASP A 180 21.95 -15.85 -11.80
CA ASP A 180 21.73 -16.71 -12.95
C ASP A 180 20.74 -17.82 -12.57
N GLU A 181 19.88 -18.14 -13.51
CA GLU A 181 18.77 -19.08 -13.41
C GLU A 181 19.21 -20.53 -13.12
#